data_122982c43d750f37ef8094d9d3576686
#
_entry.id   122982c43d750f37ef8094d9d3576686
#
_cell.length_a   1.000
_cell.length_b   1.000
_cell.length_c   1.000
_cell.angle_alpha   90.00
_cell.angle_beta   90.00
_cell.angle_gamma   90.00
#
_symmetry.space_group_name_H-M   'P 1'
#
loop_
_entity.id
_entity.type
_entity.pdbx_description
1 polymer ?
#
loop_
_entity_poly.entity_id
_entity_poly.type
_entity_poly.pdbx_seq_one_letter_code
_entity_poly.pdbx_strand_id
1 'polypeptide(L)'
;MTIAAFSYRVPAEAWKPEGWTPPKDSKKTRLITKNNVHIDQALKTPQFYFLWVVLCFNVSAGIGVIGVAKTMMIEIFQPSLPAIVTAGFAGTYVLMISVFNMVGRIFWASMSDFIGRKPTYFIFFSLGILLYLSIPFTAKAMSINPAVTYLILFYAASMIIFTMYGGGFATIPAYLADIFGTKYVGGIHGRLLTAWSTAGVLGPVAITQLRQSSMDNAINELVQKISPEKFQEIYGSSIENLSLLVQQKTVTISNLMPHMPEGTINPSTTLYNTTMFAMAGLLAIAFICNLLISPVDSKHHMKE
;
A
#
# COMPACT_ATOMS: atom_id res chain seq x y z
N MET A 1 -0.77 2.91 -28.27
CA MET A 1 -0.14 4.17 -27.83
C MET A 1 0.53 4.94 -28.97
N THR A 2 1.32 4.33 -29.83
CA THR A 2 2.05 5.01 -30.92
C THR A 2 1.13 5.77 -31.88
N ILE A 3 0.01 5.16 -32.31
CA ILE A 3 -0.96 5.82 -33.21
C ILE A 3 -1.62 7.03 -32.55
N ALA A 4 -1.98 6.92 -31.27
CA ALA A 4 -2.58 8.03 -30.53
C ALA A 4 -1.62 9.22 -30.38
N ALA A 5 -0.31 8.98 -30.24
CA ALA A 5 0.69 10.03 -30.11
C ALA A 5 0.71 10.98 -31.33
N PHE A 6 0.39 10.49 -32.52
CA PHE A 6 0.31 11.34 -33.73
C PHE A 6 -0.98 12.17 -33.80
N SER A 7 -1.99 11.85 -32.97
CA SER A 7 -3.26 12.57 -32.91
C SER A 7 -3.24 13.75 -31.95
N TYR A 8 -2.31 13.78 -31.00
CA TYR A 8 -2.22 14.86 -30.02
C TYR A 8 -1.43 16.06 -30.60
N ARG A 9 -2.02 17.23 -30.46
CA ARG A 9 -1.37 18.50 -30.76
C ARG A 9 -1.34 19.37 -29.52
N VAL A 10 -0.23 20.05 -29.29
CA VAL A 10 -0.15 21.04 -28.23
C VAL A 10 -1.03 22.23 -28.62
N PRO A 11 -1.97 22.67 -27.77
CA PRO A 11 -2.75 23.88 -28.04
C PRO A 11 -1.83 25.10 -28.18
N ALA A 12 -2.28 26.14 -28.95
CA ALA A 12 -1.58 27.39 -29.01
C ALA A 12 -1.49 28.04 -27.62
N GLU A 13 -0.42 28.78 -27.33
CA GLU A 13 -0.17 29.40 -26.00
C GLU A 13 -1.33 30.27 -25.51
N ALA A 14 -2.05 30.93 -26.43
CA ALA A 14 -3.23 31.76 -26.11
C ALA A 14 -4.56 30.98 -26.08
N TRP A 15 -4.55 29.67 -26.35
CA TRP A 15 -5.80 28.88 -26.42
C TRP A 15 -6.46 28.74 -25.05
N LYS A 16 -7.74 29.01 -25.00
CA LYS A 16 -8.60 28.79 -23.82
C LYS A 16 -9.87 28.09 -24.26
N PRO A 17 -10.44 27.20 -23.44
CA PRO A 17 -11.75 26.61 -23.71
C PRO A 17 -12.82 27.71 -23.85
N GLU A 18 -13.76 27.49 -24.75
CA GLU A 18 -14.87 28.42 -24.94
C GLU A 18 -15.69 28.56 -23.65
N GLY A 19 -15.96 29.80 -23.24
CA GLY A 19 -16.69 30.08 -21.98
C GLY A 19 -15.86 29.94 -20.70
N TRP A 20 -14.54 29.58 -20.78
CA TRP A 20 -13.71 29.44 -19.61
C TRP A 20 -13.29 30.81 -19.04
N THR A 21 -13.60 31.01 -17.76
CA THR A 21 -13.09 32.14 -16.97
C THR A 21 -12.15 31.64 -15.89
N PRO A 22 -11.02 32.32 -15.60
CA PRO A 22 -10.18 31.92 -14.48
C PRO A 22 -10.98 31.84 -13.19
N PRO A 23 -10.80 30.79 -12.38
CA PRO A 23 -11.47 30.70 -11.08
C PRO A 23 -11.09 31.93 -10.24
N LYS A 24 -12.11 32.58 -9.65
CA LYS A 24 -11.89 33.67 -8.70
C LYS A 24 -10.97 33.19 -7.59
N ASP A 25 -9.95 33.97 -7.24
CA ASP A 25 -8.97 33.66 -6.20
C ASP A 25 -9.68 33.13 -4.94
N SER A 26 -9.73 31.82 -4.76
CA SER A 26 -10.20 31.22 -3.52
C SER A 26 -9.07 31.34 -2.51
N LYS A 27 -9.29 32.09 -1.45
CA LYS A 27 -8.36 32.29 -0.31
C LYS A 27 -7.95 30.99 0.42
N LYS A 28 -8.31 29.81 -0.11
CA LYS A 28 -8.36 28.57 0.66
C LYS A 28 -7.11 27.71 0.67
N THR A 29 -6.11 27.96 -0.18
CA THR A 29 -4.93 27.06 -0.18
C THR A 29 -3.61 27.82 -0.32
N ARG A 30 -2.90 27.96 0.82
CA ARG A 30 -1.55 28.58 0.87
C ARG A 30 -0.47 27.86 0.05
N LEU A 31 -0.76 26.65 -0.44
CA LEU A 31 0.20 25.82 -1.19
C LEU A 31 0.11 26.02 -2.70
N ILE A 32 -0.99 26.57 -3.25
CA ILE A 32 -1.13 26.75 -4.69
C ILE A 32 -0.24 27.93 -5.11
N THR A 33 0.84 27.56 -5.83
CA THR A 33 1.76 28.59 -6.38
C THR A 33 1.19 29.21 -7.65
N LYS A 34 1.40 30.52 -7.80
CA LYS A 34 1.19 31.23 -9.09
C LYS A 34 2.43 31.22 -9.98
N ASN A 35 3.57 30.82 -9.44
CA ASN A 35 4.86 30.83 -10.11
C ASN A 35 5.24 29.44 -10.58
N ASN A 36 6.03 29.36 -11.63
CA ASN A 36 6.53 28.09 -12.15
C ASN A 36 7.96 27.84 -11.66
N VAL A 37 8.26 26.57 -11.41
CA VAL A 37 9.60 26.09 -11.05
C VAL A 37 10.12 25.24 -12.20
N HIS A 38 11.34 25.53 -12.67
CA HIS A 38 11.98 24.72 -13.71
C HIS A 38 12.30 23.32 -13.17
N ILE A 39 12.29 22.31 -14.04
CA ILE A 39 12.48 20.90 -13.67
C ILE A 39 13.75 20.70 -12.83
N ASP A 40 14.89 21.29 -13.24
CA ASP A 40 16.18 21.11 -12.57
C ASP A 40 16.25 21.87 -11.23
N GLN A 41 15.44 22.91 -11.06
CA GLN A 41 15.31 23.60 -9.78
C GLN A 41 14.40 22.85 -8.82
N ALA A 42 13.36 22.19 -9.31
CA ALA A 42 12.49 21.35 -8.48
C ALA A 42 13.29 20.24 -7.76
N LEU A 43 14.24 19.61 -8.44
CA LEU A 43 15.14 18.59 -7.87
C LEU A 43 16.08 19.12 -6.77
N LYS A 44 16.25 20.45 -6.66
CA LYS A 44 17.06 21.08 -5.61
C LYS A 44 16.23 21.49 -4.38
N THR A 45 14.93 21.16 -4.39
CA THR A 45 14.02 21.54 -3.31
C THR A 45 13.71 20.35 -2.40
N PRO A 46 13.59 20.54 -1.09
CA PRO A 46 13.19 19.46 -0.18
C PRO A 46 11.76 18.97 -0.47
N GLN A 47 10.87 19.81 -1.01
CA GLN A 47 9.51 19.46 -1.38
C GLN A 47 9.44 18.30 -2.37
N PHE A 48 10.36 18.26 -3.35
CA PHE A 48 10.44 17.15 -4.30
C PHE A 48 10.74 15.83 -3.59
N TYR A 49 11.70 15.80 -2.68
CA TYR A 49 12.09 14.59 -1.96
C TYR A 49 11.04 14.17 -0.94
N PHE A 50 10.38 15.12 -0.27
CA PHE A 50 9.25 14.80 0.58
C PHE A 50 8.09 14.14 -0.21
N LEU A 51 7.75 14.67 -1.39
CA LEU A 51 6.77 14.06 -2.27
C LEU A 51 7.23 12.71 -2.81
N TRP A 52 8.52 12.56 -3.08
CA TRP A 52 9.09 11.29 -3.50
C TRP A 52 8.91 10.21 -2.42
N VAL A 53 9.20 10.52 -1.15
CA VAL A 53 8.99 9.60 -0.02
C VAL A 53 7.50 9.34 0.19
N VAL A 54 6.66 10.38 0.16
CA VAL A 54 5.20 10.28 0.24
C VAL A 54 4.66 9.29 -0.80
N LEU A 55 5.06 9.43 -2.06
CA LEU A 55 4.63 8.54 -3.12
C LEU A 55 5.21 7.13 -2.97
N CYS A 56 6.52 7.01 -2.72
CA CYS A 56 7.22 5.74 -2.61
C CYS A 56 6.59 4.86 -1.51
N PHE A 57 6.39 5.41 -0.32
CA PHE A 57 5.92 4.62 0.81
C PHE A 57 4.43 4.35 0.77
N ASN A 58 3.63 5.30 0.27
CA ASN A 58 2.22 5.04 -0.01
C ASN A 58 2.02 3.90 -1.01
N VAL A 59 2.80 3.92 -2.09
CA VAL A 59 2.74 2.89 -3.13
C VAL A 59 3.28 1.56 -2.63
N SER A 60 4.41 1.55 -1.88
CA SER A 60 4.98 0.33 -1.31
C SER A 60 3.99 -0.40 -0.42
N ALA A 61 3.29 0.33 0.45
CA ALA A 61 2.27 -0.23 1.34
C ALA A 61 1.11 -0.87 0.57
N GLY A 62 0.67 -0.25 -0.55
CA GLY A 62 -0.45 -0.77 -1.34
C GLY A 62 -0.04 -1.91 -2.29
N ILE A 63 0.99 -1.71 -3.12
CA ILE A 63 1.35 -2.67 -4.18
C ILE A 63 1.86 -3.99 -3.60
N GLY A 64 2.55 -3.93 -2.46
CA GLY A 64 3.00 -5.11 -1.76
C GLY A 64 1.82 -5.98 -1.34
N VAL A 65 0.80 -5.41 -0.69
CA VAL A 65 -0.40 -6.15 -0.26
C VAL A 65 -1.18 -6.70 -1.44
N ILE A 66 -1.31 -5.95 -2.55
CA ILE A 66 -1.98 -6.44 -3.77
C ILE A 66 -1.31 -7.72 -4.28
N GLY A 67 0.02 -7.78 -4.28
CA GLY A 67 0.78 -8.93 -4.79
C GLY A 67 0.51 -10.23 -4.05
N VAL A 68 0.12 -10.17 -2.78
CA VAL A 68 -0.16 -11.35 -1.93
C VAL A 68 -1.62 -11.44 -1.48
N ALA A 69 -2.49 -10.56 -1.94
CA ALA A 69 -3.85 -10.40 -1.43
C ALA A 69 -4.67 -11.68 -1.41
N LYS A 70 -4.64 -12.48 -2.49
CA LYS A 70 -5.34 -13.77 -2.56
C LYS A 70 -4.81 -14.76 -1.54
N THR A 71 -3.49 -14.92 -1.47
CA THR A 71 -2.82 -15.82 -0.54
C THR A 71 -3.07 -15.40 0.90
N MET A 72 -2.98 -14.12 1.18
CA MET A 72 -3.25 -13.54 2.50
C MET A 72 -4.68 -13.81 2.97
N MET A 73 -5.68 -13.63 2.09
CA MET A 73 -7.08 -13.93 2.40
C MET A 73 -7.26 -15.42 2.77
N ILE A 74 -6.65 -16.31 2.00
CA ILE A 74 -6.71 -17.75 2.25
C ILE A 74 -5.99 -18.10 3.55
N GLU A 75 -4.76 -17.66 3.76
CA GLU A 75 -3.94 -18.02 4.92
C GLU A 75 -4.54 -17.53 6.24
N ILE A 76 -5.10 -16.32 6.25
CA ILE A 76 -5.67 -15.73 7.49
C ILE A 76 -7.02 -16.37 7.85
N PHE A 77 -7.90 -16.58 6.87
CA PHE A 77 -9.31 -16.86 7.17
C PHE A 77 -9.77 -18.27 6.81
N GLN A 78 -9.19 -18.94 5.82
CA GLN A 78 -9.63 -20.28 5.42
C GLN A 78 -9.49 -21.32 6.51
N PRO A 79 -8.41 -21.35 7.35
CA PRO A 79 -8.31 -22.34 8.42
C PRO A 79 -9.48 -22.30 9.42
N SER A 80 -10.05 -21.11 9.66
CA SER A 80 -11.13 -20.89 10.61
C SER A 80 -12.52 -20.81 9.96
N LEU A 81 -12.60 -20.44 8.68
CA LEU A 81 -13.86 -20.28 7.93
C LEU A 81 -13.81 -20.99 6.56
N PRO A 82 -13.51 -22.30 6.50
CA PRO A 82 -13.30 -23.01 5.23
C PRO A 82 -14.54 -23.04 4.32
N ALA A 83 -15.73 -23.00 4.89
CA ALA A 83 -16.98 -22.98 4.12
C ALA A 83 -17.23 -21.63 3.40
N ILE A 84 -16.66 -20.54 3.89
CA ILE A 84 -16.85 -19.20 3.35
C ILE A 84 -15.64 -18.80 2.48
N VAL A 85 -14.43 -18.96 3.01
CA VAL A 85 -13.20 -18.50 2.36
C VAL A 85 -12.66 -19.60 1.44
N THR A 86 -13.31 -19.73 0.30
CA THR A 86 -12.87 -20.58 -0.80
C THR A 86 -11.88 -19.87 -1.71
N ALA A 87 -11.24 -20.60 -2.63
CA ALA A 87 -10.38 -20.02 -3.67
C ALA A 87 -11.14 -19.01 -4.57
N GLY A 88 -12.44 -19.25 -4.80
CA GLY A 88 -13.32 -18.33 -5.52
C GLY A 88 -13.58 -17.05 -4.74
N PHE A 89 -13.88 -17.14 -3.45
CA PHE A 89 -14.04 -15.99 -2.57
C PHE A 89 -12.78 -15.11 -2.54
N ALA A 90 -11.60 -15.73 -2.39
CA ALA A 90 -10.33 -15.01 -2.41
C ALA A 90 -10.04 -14.38 -3.78
N GLY A 91 -10.48 -14.99 -4.88
CA GLY A 91 -10.44 -14.37 -6.22
C GLY A 91 -11.34 -13.14 -6.31
N THR A 92 -12.57 -13.22 -5.80
CA THR A 92 -13.50 -12.09 -5.73
C THR A 92 -12.96 -10.94 -4.87
N TYR A 93 -12.28 -11.25 -3.78
CA TYR A 93 -11.61 -10.24 -2.95
C TYR A 93 -10.60 -9.42 -3.75
N VAL A 94 -9.75 -10.07 -4.56
CA VAL A 94 -8.78 -9.36 -5.43
C VAL A 94 -9.49 -8.52 -6.50
N LEU A 95 -10.59 -9.01 -7.04
CA LEU A 95 -11.41 -8.24 -7.98
C LEU A 95 -11.97 -6.97 -7.31
N MET A 96 -12.49 -7.10 -6.10
CA MET A 96 -13.01 -5.95 -5.33
C MET A 96 -11.92 -4.93 -5.00
N ILE A 97 -10.71 -5.36 -4.67
CA ILE A 97 -9.55 -4.46 -4.53
C ILE A 97 -9.42 -3.58 -5.78
N SER A 98 -9.52 -4.15 -6.97
CA SER A 98 -9.38 -3.41 -8.23
C SER A 98 -10.54 -2.41 -8.44
N VAL A 99 -11.77 -2.81 -8.10
CA VAL A 99 -12.95 -1.94 -8.17
C VAL A 99 -12.81 -0.75 -7.23
N PHE A 100 -12.47 -1.00 -5.97
CA PHE A 100 -12.32 0.07 -4.97
C PHE A 100 -11.12 0.98 -5.27
N ASN A 101 -10.04 0.45 -5.84
CA ASN A 101 -8.93 1.25 -6.35
C ASN A 101 -9.40 2.22 -7.45
N MET A 102 -10.20 1.74 -8.41
CA MET A 102 -10.74 2.56 -9.50
C MET A 102 -11.70 3.64 -8.97
N VAL A 103 -12.66 3.26 -8.12
CA VAL A 103 -13.62 4.19 -7.51
C VAL A 103 -12.88 5.23 -6.66
N GLY A 104 -11.85 4.81 -5.92
CA GLY A 104 -11.03 5.69 -5.11
C GLY A 104 -10.33 6.77 -5.91
N ARG A 105 -9.90 6.52 -7.14
CA ARG A 105 -9.30 7.53 -8.02
C ARG A 105 -10.26 8.68 -8.29
N ILE A 106 -11.52 8.37 -8.61
CA ILE A 106 -12.54 9.37 -8.91
C ILE A 106 -12.93 10.12 -7.64
N PHE A 107 -13.26 9.37 -6.58
CA PHE A 107 -13.71 9.96 -5.32
C PHE A 107 -12.68 10.89 -4.69
N TRP A 108 -11.45 10.41 -4.50
CA TRP A 108 -10.41 11.17 -3.81
C TRP A 108 -9.83 12.30 -4.66
N ALA A 109 -9.76 12.15 -6.00
CA ALA A 109 -9.36 13.24 -6.87
C ALA A 109 -10.37 14.40 -6.72
N SER A 110 -11.67 14.12 -6.85
CA SER A 110 -12.72 15.12 -6.66
C SER A 110 -12.70 15.72 -5.25
N MET A 111 -12.61 14.89 -4.20
CA MET A 111 -12.55 15.37 -2.82
C MET A 111 -11.35 16.30 -2.60
N SER A 112 -10.20 15.98 -3.19
CA SER A 112 -8.98 16.76 -3.04
C SER A 112 -9.07 18.15 -3.69
N ASP A 113 -9.97 18.36 -4.65
CA ASP A 113 -10.25 19.69 -5.22
C ASP A 113 -10.95 20.60 -4.22
N PHE A 114 -11.75 20.03 -3.30
CA PHE A 114 -12.47 20.79 -2.29
C PHE A 114 -11.64 21.03 -1.02
N ILE A 115 -10.96 20.01 -0.51
CA ILE A 115 -10.24 20.10 0.77
C ILE A 115 -8.76 20.45 0.60
N GLY A 116 -8.21 20.35 -0.63
CA GLY A 116 -6.79 20.55 -0.93
C GLY A 116 -6.00 19.22 -0.90
N ARG A 117 -4.86 19.20 -1.60
CA ARG A 117 -4.05 17.98 -1.78
C ARG A 117 -3.36 17.54 -0.48
N LYS A 118 -2.72 18.47 0.22
CA LYS A 118 -2.03 18.18 1.48
C LYS A 118 -2.96 17.61 2.56
N PRO A 119 -4.17 18.16 2.82
CA PRO A 119 -5.14 17.57 3.73
C PRO A 119 -5.65 16.20 3.26
N THR A 120 -5.80 15.97 1.96
CA THR A 120 -6.18 14.66 1.43
C THR A 120 -5.16 13.60 1.78
N TYR A 121 -3.86 13.86 1.57
CA TYR A 121 -2.79 12.95 1.96
C TYR A 121 -2.67 12.79 3.48
N PHE A 122 -2.99 13.83 4.26
CA PHE A 122 -3.10 13.72 5.71
C PHE A 122 -4.15 12.66 6.11
N ILE A 123 -5.32 12.67 5.46
CA ILE A 123 -6.37 11.66 5.68
C ILE A 123 -5.87 10.28 5.27
N PHE A 124 -5.22 10.14 4.10
CA PHE A 124 -4.68 8.86 3.62
C PHE A 124 -3.75 8.22 4.65
N PHE A 125 -2.83 8.99 5.20
CA PHE A 125 -1.86 8.45 6.13
C PHE A 125 -2.45 8.21 7.51
N SER A 126 -3.23 9.15 8.06
CA SER A 126 -3.85 8.98 9.37
C SER A 126 -4.77 7.76 9.39
N LEU A 127 -5.70 7.69 8.44
CA LEU A 127 -6.64 6.58 8.35
C LEU A 127 -5.93 5.28 7.93
N GLY A 128 -4.99 5.36 7.00
CA GLY A 128 -4.21 4.20 6.55
C GLY A 128 -3.43 3.55 7.70
N ILE A 129 -2.74 4.33 8.54
CA ILE A 129 -2.03 3.82 9.72
C ILE A 129 -3.00 3.10 10.65
N LEU A 130 -4.15 3.71 10.98
CA LEU A 130 -5.14 3.11 11.86
C LEU A 130 -5.69 1.80 11.28
N LEU A 131 -5.98 1.76 9.98
CA LEU A 131 -6.50 0.57 9.32
C LEU A 131 -5.45 -0.54 9.23
N TYR A 132 -4.20 -0.25 8.87
CA TYR A 132 -3.12 -1.25 8.88
C TYR A 132 -2.87 -1.80 10.28
N LEU A 133 -2.90 -0.96 11.32
CA LEU A 133 -2.75 -1.40 12.71
C LEU A 133 -3.95 -2.23 13.19
N SER A 134 -5.16 -2.00 12.66
CA SER A 134 -6.36 -2.79 13.05
C SER A 134 -6.30 -4.25 12.56
N ILE A 135 -5.60 -4.54 11.45
CA ILE A 135 -5.54 -5.87 10.86
C ILE A 135 -4.91 -6.90 11.79
N PRO A 136 -3.75 -6.68 12.46
CA PRO A 136 -3.19 -7.60 13.43
C PRO A 136 -4.13 -7.92 14.60
N PHE A 137 -4.89 -6.93 15.06
CA PHE A 137 -5.87 -7.14 16.15
C PHE A 137 -7.04 -8.01 15.69
N THR A 138 -7.57 -7.77 14.50
CA THR A 138 -8.63 -8.61 13.92
C THR A 138 -8.16 -10.03 13.65
N ALA A 139 -6.95 -10.20 13.13
CA ALA A 139 -6.32 -11.50 12.89
C ALA A 139 -6.11 -12.28 14.19
N LYS A 140 -5.62 -11.63 15.25
CA LYS A 140 -5.47 -12.23 16.57
C LYS A 140 -6.82 -12.61 17.19
N ALA A 141 -7.82 -11.74 17.11
CA ALA A 141 -9.16 -12.06 17.61
C ALA A 141 -9.78 -13.24 16.85
N MET A 142 -9.58 -13.30 15.52
CA MET A 142 -10.00 -14.41 14.68
C MET A 142 -9.35 -15.73 15.07
N SER A 143 -8.07 -15.73 15.48
CA SER A 143 -7.36 -16.94 15.89
C SER A 143 -7.85 -17.51 17.23
N ILE A 144 -8.38 -16.65 18.11
CA ILE A 144 -8.87 -17.05 19.44
C ILE A 144 -10.34 -17.46 19.39
N ASN A 145 -11.16 -16.66 18.72
CA ASN A 145 -12.60 -16.86 18.62
C ASN A 145 -13.08 -16.64 17.17
N PRO A 146 -13.06 -17.66 16.32
CA PRO A 146 -13.43 -17.53 14.91
C PRO A 146 -14.83 -16.96 14.72
N ALA A 147 -14.94 -15.80 14.03
CA ALA A 147 -16.22 -15.18 13.71
C ALA A 147 -16.17 -14.47 12.35
N VAL A 148 -17.28 -14.54 11.60
CA VAL A 148 -17.41 -13.87 10.29
C VAL A 148 -17.23 -12.35 10.41
N THR A 149 -17.54 -11.77 11.55
CA THR A 149 -17.37 -10.34 11.84
C THR A 149 -15.94 -9.88 11.59
N TYR A 150 -14.92 -10.66 11.96
CA TYR A 150 -13.52 -10.30 11.73
C TYR A 150 -13.14 -10.33 10.25
N LEU A 151 -13.71 -11.25 9.48
CA LEU A 151 -13.56 -11.27 8.02
C LEU A 151 -14.17 -10.00 7.40
N ILE A 152 -15.36 -9.60 7.85
CA ILE A 152 -16.03 -8.38 7.37
C ILE A 152 -15.19 -7.13 7.70
N LEU A 153 -14.68 -7.03 8.93
CA LEU A 153 -13.83 -5.89 9.36
C LEU A 153 -12.54 -5.82 8.53
N PHE A 154 -11.87 -6.94 8.34
CA PHE A 154 -10.68 -7.02 7.50
C PHE A 154 -10.98 -6.62 6.05
N TYR A 155 -12.07 -7.13 5.49
CA TYR A 155 -12.50 -6.84 4.13
C TYR A 155 -12.80 -5.34 3.97
N ALA A 156 -13.57 -4.75 4.88
CA ALA A 156 -13.90 -3.33 4.86
C ALA A 156 -12.66 -2.45 5.01
N ALA A 157 -11.76 -2.76 5.96
CA ALA A 157 -10.51 -2.05 6.14
C ALA A 157 -9.65 -2.08 4.86
N SER A 158 -9.54 -3.26 4.24
CA SER A 158 -8.81 -3.42 2.98
C SER A 158 -9.41 -2.57 1.87
N MET A 159 -10.73 -2.60 1.69
CA MET A 159 -11.40 -1.82 0.63
C MET A 159 -11.14 -0.32 0.82
N ILE A 160 -11.24 0.20 2.04
CA ILE A 160 -10.94 1.60 2.34
C ILE A 160 -9.47 1.93 2.00
N ILE A 161 -8.51 1.09 2.44
CA ILE A 161 -7.08 1.26 2.12
C ILE A 161 -6.89 1.37 0.60
N PHE A 162 -7.54 0.50 -0.18
CA PHE A 162 -7.36 0.49 -1.63
C PHE A 162 -8.07 1.63 -2.36
N THR A 163 -9.12 2.24 -1.79
CA THR A 163 -9.61 3.54 -2.31
C THR A 163 -8.56 4.62 -2.18
N MET A 164 -7.89 4.70 -1.01
CA MET A 164 -6.85 5.70 -0.76
C MET A 164 -5.60 5.46 -1.59
N TYR A 165 -5.22 4.20 -1.81
CA TYR A 165 -4.14 3.83 -2.73
C TYR A 165 -4.42 4.35 -4.15
N GLY A 166 -5.61 4.11 -4.69
CA GLY A 166 -6.04 4.62 -5.98
C GLY A 166 -6.08 6.15 -6.02
N GLY A 167 -6.62 6.76 -4.97
CA GLY A 167 -6.70 8.21 -4.78
C GLY A 167 -5.34 8.88 -4.75
N GLY A 168 -4.38 8.30 -4.04
CA GLY A 168 -3.02 8.81 -3.95
C GLY A 168 -2.35 8.92 -5.32
N PHE A 169 -2.54 7.92 -6.18
CA PHE A 169 -2.03 7.96 -7.55
C PHE A 169 -2.70 9.05 -8.40
N ALA A 170 -4.02 9.20 -8.28
CA ALA A 170 -4.78 10.16 -9.09
C ALA A 170 -4.52 11.62 -8.69
N THR A 171 -4.19 11.88 -7.43
CA THR A 171 -4.02 13.24 -6.89
C THR A 171 -2.59 13.77 -6.97
N ILE A 172 -1.58 12.91 -7.15
CA ILE A 172 -0.17 13.34 -7.11
C ILE A 172 0.22 14.34 -8.22
N PRO A 173 -0.26 14.23 -9.49
CA PRO A 173 0.05 15.24 -10.50
C PRO A 173 -0.49 16.62 -10.16
N ALA A 174 -1.70 16.67 -9.59
CA ALA A 174 -2.29 17.92 -9.12
C ALA A 174 -1.54 18.50 -7.91
N TYR A 175 -1.07 17.64 -7.00
CA TYR A 175 -0.26 18.08 -5.86
C TYR A 175 1.09 18.70 -6.33
N LEU A 176 1.73 18.12 -7.34
CA LEU A 176 2.92 18.69 -7.97
C LEU A 176 2.62 20.04 -8.62
N ALA A 177 1.48 20.17 -9.33
CA ALA A 177 1.06 21.41 -9.93
C ALA A 177 0.83 22.52 -8.90
N ASP A 178 0.24 22.17 -7.76
CA ASP A 178 0.02 23.11 -6.64
C ASP A 178 1.36 23.65 -6.07
N ILE A 179 2.39 22.80 -6.00
CA ILE A 179 3.68 23.16 -5.38
C ILE A 179 4.64 23.83 -6.38
N PHE A 180 4.75 23.29 -7.61
CA PHE A 180 5.77 23.69 -8.59
C PHE A 180 5.23 24.48 -9.78
N GLY A 181 3.91 24.70 -9.86
CA GLY A 181 3.26 25.32 -11.01
C GLY A 181 3.01 24.33 -12.16
N THR A 182 2.20 24.77 -13.12
CA THR A 182 1.69 23.88 -14.18
C THR A 182 2.64 23.72 -15.37
N LYS A 183 3.53 24.69 -15.62
CA LYS A 183 4.35 24.78 -16.85
C LYS A 183 5.25 23.54 -17.05
N TYR A 184 5.89 23.04 -16.00
CA TYR A 184 6.83 21.92 -16.05
C TYR A 184 6.39 20.68 -15.27
N VAL A 185 5.13 20.65 -14.83
CA VAL A 185 4.61 19.57 -13.98
C VAL A 185 4.78 18.18 -14.59
N GLY A 186 4.62 18.02 -15.90
CA GLY A 186 4.82 16.74 -16.59
C GLY A 186 6.24 16.21 -16.48
N GLY A 187 7.24 17.09 -16.65
CA GLY A 187 8.65 16.72 -16.53
C GLY A 187 9.07 16.45 -15.07
N ILE A 188 8.52 17.19 -14.10
CA ILE A 188 8.76 16.97 -12.67
C ILE A 188 8.08 15.65 -12.25
N HIS A 189 6.85 15.38 -12.70
CA HIS A 189 6.13 14.14 -12.45
C HIS A 189 6.86 12.92 -13.02
N GLY A 190 7.39 13.03 -14.26
CA GLY A 190 8.19 11.96 -14.85
C GLY A 190 9.40 11.56 -13.98
N ARG A 191 10.07 12.52 -13.35
CA ARG A 191 11.15 12.25 -12.39
C ARG A 191 10.63 11.69 -11.07
N LEU A 192 9.48 12.16 -10.59
CA LEU A 192 8.85 11.66 -9.38
C LEU A 192 8.42 10.19 -9.51
N LEU A 193 8.10 9.73 -10.72
CA LEU A 193 7.72 8.33 -10.98
C LEU A 193 8.82 7.31 -10.67
N THR A 194 10.07 7.74 -10.47
CA THR A 194 11.13 6.88 -9.92
C THR A 194 10.78 6.35 -8.53
N ALA A 195 10.00 7.12 -7.74
CA ALA A 195 9.44 6.66 -6.47
C ALA A 195 8.50 5.45 -6.64
N TRP A 196 7.69 5.47 -7.70
CA TRP A 196 6.81 4.36 -8.06
C TRP A 196 7.61 3.11 -8.44
N SER A 197 8.63 3.26 -9.28
CA SER A 197 9.50 2.14 -9.67
C SER A 197 10.20 1.52 -8.47
N THR A 198 10.71 2.35 -7.55
CA THR A 198 11.31 1.90 -6.29
C THR A 198 10.30 1.16 -5.43
N ALA A 199 9.09 1.69 -5.29
CA ALA A 199 8.02 1.06 -4.52
C ALA A 199 7.58 -0.29 -5.12
N GLY A 200 7.58 -0.42 -6.46
CA GLY A 200 7.26 -1.65 -7.18
C GLY A 200 8.22 -2.80 -6.86
N VAL A 201 9.43 -2.50 -6.42
CA VAL A 201 10.41 -3.49 -5.93
C VAL A 201 10.34 -3.60 -4.41
N LEU A 202 10.39 -2.47 -3.71
CA LEU A 202 10.46 -2.42 -2.25
C LEU A 202 9.25 -3.09 -1.58
N GLY A 203 8.03 -2.80 -2.06
CA GLY A 203 6.79 -3.32 -1.48
C GLY A 203 6.72 -4.84 -1.52
N PRO A 204 6.73 -5.48 -2.71
CA PRO A 204 6.68 -6.93 -2.84
C PRO A 204 7.83 -7.65 -2.14
N VAL A 205 9.07 -7.14 -2.24
CA VAL A 205 10.23 -7.73 -1.56
C VAL A 205 10.07 -7.69 -0.05
N ALA A 206 9.71 -6.54 0.51
CA ALA A 206 9.51 -6.39 1.95
C ALA A 206 8.42 -7.35 2.47
N ILE A 207 7.26 -7.41 1.80
CA ILE A 207 6.17 -8.30 2.22
C ILE A 207 6.59 -9.76 2.14
N THR A 208 7.23 -10.16 1.05
CA THR A 208 7.65 -11.56 0.87
C THR A 208 8.66 -11.99 1.94
N GLN A 209 9.64 -11.14 2.23
CA GLN A 209 10.65 -11.43 3.25
C GLN A 209 10.07 -11.44 4.67
N LEU A 210 9.22 -10.44 5.02
CA LEU A 210 8.59 -10.38 6.33
C LEU A 210 7.64 -11.57 6.56
N ARG A 211 6.86 -11.93 5.53
CA ARG A 211 5.98 -13.11 5.59
C ARG A 211 6.80 -14.39 5.76
N GLN A 212 7.88 -14.57 4.97
CA GLN A 212 8.75 -15.75 5.06
C GLN A 212 9.36 -15.86 6.46
N SER A 213 9.92 -14.78 6.99
CA SER A 213 10.46 -14.76 8.35
C SER A 213 9.39 -15.10 9.41
N SER A 214 8.17 -14.57 9.27
CA SER A 214 7.07 -14.92 10.17
C SER A 214 6.68 -16.39 10.07
N MET A 215 6.70 -16.97 8.85
CA MET A 215 6.40 -18.37 8.60
C MET A 215 7.46 -19.28 9.20
N ASP A 216 8.75 -18.96 9.00
CA ASP A 216 9.87 -19.74 9.55
C ASP A 216 9.84 -19.75 11.09
N ASN A 217 9.57 -18.60 11.70
CA ASN A 217 9.42 -18.50 13.17
C ASN A 217 8.24 -19.35 13.66
N ALA A 218 7.08 -19.27 12.97
CA ALA A 218 5.91 -20.04 13.33
C ALA A 218 6.14 -21.55 13.19
N ILE A 219 6.82 -22.01 12.16
CA ILE A 219 7.19 -23.42 11.99
C ILE A 219 8.14 -23.86 13.10
N ASN A 220 9.17 -23.07 13.41
CA ASN A 220 10.09 -23.38 14.49
C ASN A 220 9.37 -23.49 15.85
N GLU A 221 8.44 -22.58 16.16
CA GLU A 221 7.65 -22.66 17.39
C GLU A 221 6.74 -23.88 17.44
N LEU A 222 6.14 -24.29 16.32
CA LEU A 222 5.32 -25.49 16.24
C LEU A 222 6.16 -26.77 16.41
N VAL A 223 7.30 -26.84 15.75
CA VAL A 223 8.19 -27.99 15.79
C VAL A 223 8.72 -28.24 17.21
N GLN A 224 8.96 -27.18 18.01
CA GLN A 224 9.35 -27.33 19.44
C GLN A 224 8.27 -27.97 20.30
N LYS A 225 7.03 -28.07 19.84
CA LYS A 225 5.93 -28.73 20.56
C LYS A 225 5.78 -30.22 20.21
N ILE A 226 6.60 -30.73 19.30
CA ILE A 226 6.63 -32.14 18.88
C ILE A 226 7.93 -32.75 19.39
N SER A 227 7.86 -34.00 19.91
CA SER A 227 9.10 -34.70 20.28
C SER A 227 9.90 -35.06 19.02
N PRO A 228 11.26 -35.11 19.10
CA PRO A 228 12.11 -35.46 17.96
C PRO A 228 11.76 -36.81 17.34
N GLU A 229 11.38 -37.79 18.16
CA GLU A 229 10.98 -39.13 17.74
C GLU A 229 9.69 -39.06 16.89
N LYS A 230 8.68 -38.34 17.35
CA LYS A 230 7.43 -38.15 16.64
C LYS A 230 7.63 -37.36 15.34
N PHE A 231 8.53 -36.35 15.35
CA PHE A 231 8.88 -35.61 14.14
C PHE A 231 9.50 -36.53 13.09
N GLN A 232 10.43 -37.40 13.51
CA GLN A 232 11.08 -38.36 12.61
C GLN A 232 10.09 -39.41 12.08
N GLU A 233 9.13 -39.87 12.91
CA GLU A 233 8.06 -40.77 12.48
C GLU A 233 7.19 -40.17 11.38
N ILE A 234 6.81 -38.87 11.52
CA ILE A 234 5.92 -38.17 10.57
C ILE A 234 6.63 -37.83 9.26
N TYR A 235 7.86 -37.30 9.34
CA TYR A 235 8.56 -36.72 8.18
C TYR A 235 9.70 -37.59 7.65
N GLY A 236 10.03 -38.71 8.29
CA GLY A 236 11.11 -39.60 7.89
C GLY A 236 12.52 -39.00 7.97
N SER A 237 12.69 -37.88 8.70
CA SER A 237 13.92 -37.13 8.79
C SER A 237 14.10 -36.51 10.18
N SER A 238 15.38 -36.29 10.57
CA SER A 238 15.70 -35.61 11.82
C SER A 238 15.27 -34.14 11.78
N ILE A 239 14.95 -33.61 12.93
CA ILE A 239 14.62 -32.18 13.16
C ILE A 239 15.76 -31.25 12.72
N GLU A 240 17.00 -31.74 12.72
CA GLU A 240 18.19 -30.99 12.25
C GLU A 240 18.10 -30.60 10.78
N ASN A 241 17.33 -31.36 9.98
CA ASN A 241 17.08 -31.10 8.56
C ASN A 241 15.86 -30.20 8.32
N LEU A 242 15.31 -29.57 9.35
CA LEU A 242 14.09 -28.76 9.27
C LEU A 242 14.16 -27.70 8.18
N SER A 243 15.26 -26.98 8.06
CA SER A 243 15.43 -25.92 7.05
C SER A 243 15.29 -26.45 5.62
N LEU A 244 15.84 -27.63 5.35
CA LEU A 244 15.72 -28.30 4.04
C LEU A 244 14.29 -28.76 3.78
N LEU A 245 13.63 -29.36 4.78
CA LEU A 245 12.24 -29.83 4.68
C LEU A 245 11.26 -28.67 4.45
N VAL A 246 11.50 -27.51 5.07
CA VAL A 246 10.72 -26.28 4.86
C VAL A 246 10.94 -25.76 3.43
N GLN A 247 12.17 -25.71 2.94
CA GLN A 247 12.47 -25.30 1.55
C GLN A 247 11.80 -26.23 0.53
N GLN A 248 11.77 -27.53 0.79
CA GLN A 248 11.11 -28.53 -0.05
C GLN A 248 9.57 -28.52 0.12
N LYS A 249 9.03 -27.66 1.01
CA LYS A 249 7.60 -27.62 1.35
C LYS A 249 7.04 -28.92 1.90
N THR A 250 7.88 -29.81 2.39
CA THR A 250 7.48 -31.05 3.07
C THR A 250 6.95 -30.72 4.47
N VAL A 251 7.63 -29.79 5.17
CA VAL A 251 7.14 -29.26 6.47
C VAL A 251 6.52 -27.88 6.23
N THR A 252 5.24 -27.77 6.51
CA THR A 252 4.43 -26.55 6.42
C THR A 252 3.55 -26.41 7.66
N ILE A 253 3.07 -25.21 7.95
CA ILE A 253 2.14 -24.99 9.06
C ILE A 253 0.91 -25.93 8.93
N SER A 254 0.35 -26.04 7.72
CA SER A 254 -0.82 -26.89 7.45
C SER A 254 -0.56 -28.36 7.73
N ASN A 255 0.65 -28.85 7.45
CA ASN A 255 1.03 -30.26 7.68
C ASN A 255 1.40 -30.52 9.15
N LEU A 256 1.86 -29.49 9.88
CA LEU A 256 2.19 -29.58 11.30
C LEU A 256 0.95 -29.54 12.20
N MET A 257 -0.02 -28.70 11.88
CA MET A 257 -1.19 -28.46 12.74
C MET A 257 -1.96 -29.72 13.18
N PRO A 258 -2.18 -30.74 12.31
CA PRO A 258 -2.86 -31.99 12.73
C PRO A 258 -2.11 -32.77 13.80
N HIS A 259 -0.82 -32.55 13.99
CA HIS A 259 0.04 -33.26 14.93
C HIS A 259 0.29 -32.49 16.23
N MET A 260 -0.29 -31.26 16.33
CA MET A 260 -0.13 -30.40 17.51
C MET A 260 -1.01 -30.86 18.68
N PRO A 261 -0.62 -30.54 19.92
CA PRO A 261 -1.48 -30.69 21.09
C PRO A 261 -2.81 -29.94 20.93
N GLU A 262 -3.89 -30.47 21.51
CA GLU A 262 -5.18 -29.79 21.54
C GLU A 262 -5.05 -28.37 22.12
N GLY A 263 -5.77 -27.42 21.52
CA GLY A 263 -5.72 -26.00 21.92
C GLY A 263 -4.55 -25.21 21.32
N THR A 264 -3.70 -25.82 20.47
CA THR A 264 -2.67 -25.06 19.76
C THR A 264 -3.31 -24.10 18.74
N ILE A 265 -3.07 -22.81 18.92
CA ILE A 265 -3.57 -21.76 18.00
C ILE A 265 -2.83 -21.88 16.67
N ASN A 266 -3.59 -21.87 15.56
CA ASN A 266 -3.00 -21.89 14.22
C ASN A 266 -2.32 -20.55 13.90
N PRO A 267 -0.99 -20.51 13.70
CA PRO A 267 -0.26 -19.27 13.46
C PRO A 267 -0.49 -18.67 12.06
N SER A 268 -1.14 -19.38 11.15
CA SER A 268 -1.43 -18.89 9.79
C SER A 268 -2.19 -17.56 9.80
N THR A 269 -3.08 -17.36 10.76
CA THR A 269 -3.87 -16.14 10.91
C THR A 269 -3.03 -14.89 11.20
N THR A 270 -1.86 -15.06 11.83
CA THR A 270 -1.02 -13.95 12.30
C THR A 270 0.25 -13.74 11.48
N LEU A 271 0.45 -14.51 10.40
CA LEU A 271 1.65 -14.46 9.54
C LEU A 271 1.95 -13.07 8.97
N TYR A 272 0.92 -12.26 8.76
CA TYR A 272 1.06 -10.92 8.17
C TYR A 272 1.14 -9.79 9.20
N ASN A 273 1.11 -10.08 10.50
CA ASN A 273 1.10 -9.04 11.53
C ASN A 273 2.32 -8.12 11.42
N THR A 274 3.53 -8.68 11.33
CA THR A 274 4.77 -7.92 11.17
C THR A 274 4.75 -7.08 9.89
N THR A 275 4.20 -7.63 8.81
CA THR A 275 4.00 -6.91 7.54
C THR A 275 3.07 -5.71 7.72
N MET A 276 1.93 -5.87 8.39
CA MET A 276 0.98 -4.78 8.62
C MET A 276 1.57 -3.67 9.48
N PHE A 277 2.33 -4.01 10.53
CA PHE A 277 3.07 -3.05 11.32
C PHE A 277 4.13 -2.31 10.51
N ALA A 278 4.87 -3.01 9.64
CA ALA A 278 5.85 -2.38 8.75
C ALA A 278 5.18 -1.42 7.76
N MET A 279 4.03 -1.79 7.16
CA MET A 279 3.27 -0.91 6.26
C MET A 279 2.76 0.33 7.00
N ALA A 280 2.25 0.19 8.21
CA ALA A 280 1.87 1.32 9.05
C ALA A 280 3.07 2.24 9.34
N GLY A 281 4.25 1.67 9.59
CA GLY A 281 5.50 2.43 9.78
C GLY A 281 5.91 3.22 8.53
N LEU A 282 5.82 2.64 7.34
CA LEU A 282 6.08 3.35 6.08
C LEU A 282 5.11 4.53 5.90
N LEU A 283 3.82 4.33 6.18
CA LEU A 283 2.83 5.40 6.11
C LEU A 283 3.08 6.48 7.17
N ALA A 284 3.59 6.14 8.35
CA ALA A 284 3.95 7.13 9.37
C ALA A 284 5.11 8.03 8.91
N ILE A 285 6.12 7.48 8.25
CA ILE A 285 7.20 8.27 7.65
C ILE A 285 6.65 9.17 6.53
N ALA A 286 5.81 8.61 5.64
CA ALA A 286 5.15 9.39 4.59
C ALA A 286 4.27 10.51 5.17
N PHE A 287 3.59 10.26 6.28
CA PHE A 287 2.79 11.25 7.01
C PHE A 287 3.65 12.42 7.48
N ILE A 288 4.79 12.14 8.11
CA ILE A 288 5.72 13.17 8.56
C ILE A 288 6.23 13.98 7.38
N CYS A 289 6.64 13.33 6.29
CA CYS A 289 7.08 14.01 5.08
C CYS A 289 5.98 14.91 4.51
N ASN A 290 4.71 14.44 4.46
CA ASN A 290 3.60 15.26 4.00
C ASN A 290 3.36 16.50 4.89
N LEU A 291 3.52 16.37 6.20
CA LEU A 291 3.42 17.51 7.13
C LEU A 291 4.49 18.57 6.87
N LEU A 292 5.71 18.14 6.54
CA LEU A 292 6.86 19.02 6.27
C LEU A 292 6.77 19.75 4.93
N ILE A 293 5.88 19.36 4.01
CA ILE A 293 5.70 20.05 2.75
C ILE A 293 5.20 21.48 3.01
N SER A 294 5.95 22.44 2.51
CA SER A 294 5.69 23.88 2.55
C SER A 294 5.82 24.50 1.14
N PRO A 295 5.34 25.72 0.89
CA PRO A 295 5.58 26.40 -0.38
C PRO A 295 7.06 26.43 -0.74
N VAL A 296 7.36 26.38 -2.04
CA VAL A 296 8.74 26.47 -2.55
C VAL A 296 9.26 27.89 -2.35
N ASP A 297 10.53 28.01 -1.95
CA ASP A 297 11.21 29.29 -1.78
C ASP A 297 11.28 30.03 -3.14
N SER A 298 11.04 31.35 -3.10
CA SER A 298 11.03 32.24 -4.28
C SER A 298 12.31 32.22 -5.11
N LYS A 299 13.46 31.88 -4.49
CA LYS A 299 14.74 31.73 -5.21
C LYS A 299 14.72 30.63 -6.27
N HIS A 300 13.83 29.66 -6.18
CA HIS A 300 13.67 28.57 -7.14
C HIS A 300 12.61 28.86 -8.22
N HIS A 301 11.85 29.94 -8.06
CA HIS A 301 10.87 30.37 -9.06
C HIS A 301 11.57 30.89 -10.31
N MET A 302 10.94 30.62 -11.44
CA MET A 302 11.38 31.23 -12.70
C MET A 302 11.17 32.74 -12.64
N LYS A 303 12.17 33.49 -13.07
CA LYS A 303 12.00 34.92 -13.38
C LYS A 303 11.25 34.98 -14.70
N GLU A 304 10.09 35.64 -14.71
CA GLU A 304 9.38 35.97 -15.94
C GLU A 304 10.19 36.88 -16.84
#